data_e889dbf064942fad89d55332c93b942c
#
_entry.id   e889dbf064942fad89d55332c93b942c
#
_cell.length_a   1.000
_cell.length_b   1.000
_cell.length_c   1.000
_cell.angle_alpha   90.00
_cell.angle_beta   90.00
_cell.angle_gamma   90.00
#
_symmetry.space_group_name_H-M   'P 1'
#
loop_
_entity.id
_entity.type
_entity.pdbx_description
1 polymer ?
#
loop_
_entity_poly.entity_id
_entity_poly.type
_entity_poly.pdbx_seq_one_letter_code
_entity_poly.pdbx_strand_id
1 'polypeptide(L)'
;MTDHYGAFRLNFEQQQKRAKELLKGARAGDPAATARFKSTPPKLAEAQFLIARELRFNSWATLKRHIAGMILEREAMSASALDSDLRTLHIRCGSDLKMPLQEAGFCGDFYEHNYPYLIGPVREGTDCLAQRARFLEGIYRDSSGPPPAYQSMLEGLEHDERLLHDSADYERVAIWSEGDCYDQLVL
;
A
#
# COMPACT_ATOMS: atom_id res chain seq x y z
N MET A 1 13.30 -0.49 -12.38
CA MET A 1 12.53 -0.30 -11.13
C MET A 1 11.91 -1.64 -10.78
N THR A 2 12.43 -2.32 -9.79
CA THR A 2 11.90 -3.59 -9.31
C THR A 2 10.68 -3.29 -8.44
N ASP A 3 9.54 -3.74 -8.91
CA ASP A 3 8.26 -3.62 -8.22
C ASP A 3 8.33 -4.36 -6.87
N HIS A 4 8.59 -3.62 -5.79
CA HIS A 4 8.66 -4.17 -4.44
C HIS A 4 7.30 -4.59 -3.87
N TYR A 5 6.20 -4.19 -4.51
CA TYR A 5 4.83 -4.59 -4.15
C TYR A 5 4.50 -6.04 -4.57
N GLY A 6 5.29 -6.66 -5.42
CA GLY A 6 5.06 -8.04 -5.90
C GLY A 6 5.16 -9.12 -4.82
N ALA A 7 5.83 -8.85 -3.69
CA ALA A 7 6.02 -9.87 -2.65
C ALA A 7 4.72 -10.27 -1.93
N PHE A 8 3.75 -9.36 -1.82
CA PHE A 8 2.45 -9.60 -1.16
C PHE A 8 1.37 -10.16 -2.08
N ARG A 9 1.60 -10.19 -3.41
CA ARG A 9 0.65 -10.68 -4.41
C ARG A 9 1.23 -11.81 -5.26
N LEU A 10 2.12 -12.62 -4.69
CA LEU A 10 2.71 -13.75 -5.41
C LEU A 10 1.65 -14.80 -5.72
N ASN A 11 1.44 -15.08 -7.02
CA ASN A 11 0.60 -16.15 -7.50
C ASN A 11 1.46 -17.34 -7.92
N PHE A 12 1.21 -18.52 -7.35
CA PHE A 12 2.04 -19.71 -7.58
C PHE A 12 1.96 -20.20 -9.03
N GLU A 13 0.77 -20.15 -9.64
CA GLU A 13 0.59 -20.56 -11.05
C GLU A 13 1.38 -19.67 -12.00
N GLN A 14 1.39 -18.36 -11.73
CA GLN A 14 2.21 -17.42 -12.49
C GLN A 14 3.70 -17.78 -12.40
N GLN A 15 4.19 -18.10 -11.20
CA GLN A 15 5.59 -18.50 -11.03
C GLN A 15 5.90 -19.84 -11.71
N GLN A 16 4.96 -20.80 -11.71
CA GLN A 16 5.09 -22.02 -12.48
C GLN A 16 5.18 -21.75 -13.99
N LYS A 17 4.35 -20.82 -14.50
CA LYS A 17 4.37 -20.41 -15.90
C LYS A 17 5.72 -19.79 -16.27
N ARG A 18 6.22 -18.86 -15.45
CA ARG A 18 7.54 -18.24 -15.64
C ARG A 18 8.66 -19.28 -15.70
N ALA A 19 8.67 -20.27 -14.80
CA ALA A 19 9.66 -21.34 -14.80
C ALA A 19 9.60 -22.19 -16.09
N LYS A 20 8.39 -22.53 -16.57
CA LYS A 20 8.19 -23.25 -17.83
C LYS A 20 8.65 -22.43 -19.04
N GLU A 21 8.35 -21.14 -19.07
CA GLU A 21 8.77 -20.24 -20.16
C GLU A 21 10.29 -20.10 -20.21
N LEU A 22 10.94 -19.90 -19.07
CA LEU A 22 12.39 -19.86 -18.97
C LEU A 22 13.04 -21.16 -19.51
N LEU A 23 12.50 -22.30 -19.10
CA LEU A 23 12.96 -23.60 -19.59
C LEU A 23 12.75 -23.76 -21.10
N LYS A 24 11.59 -23.33 -21.62
CA LYS A 24 11.25 -23.37 -23.04
C LYS A 24 12.23 -22.51 -23.85
N GLY A 25 12.51 -21.29 -23.42
CA GLY A 25 13.49 -20.41 -24.05
C GLY A 25 14.88 -21.03 -24.11
N ALA A 26 15.36 -21.57 -22.98
CA ALA A 26 16.67 -22.22 -22.92
C ALA A 26 16.77 -23.45 -23.85
N ARG A 27 15.72 -24.26 -23.95
CA ARG A 27 15.68 -25.41 -24.86
C ARG A 27 15.55 -25.02 -26.34
N ALA A 28 15.00 -23.86 -26.61
CA ALA A 28 14.92 -23.29 -27.95
C ALA A 28 16.23 -22.60 -28.40
N GLY A 29 17.24 -22.58 -27.53
CA GLY A 29 18.55 -21.99 -27.83
C GLY A 29 18.63 -20.49 -27.62
N ASP A 30 17.70 -19.86 -26.88
CA ASP A 30 17.83 -18.47 -26.47
C ASP A 30 19.10 -18.32 -25.61
N PRO A 31 20.09 -17.52 -26.05
CA PRO A 31 21.36 -17.36 -25.36
C PRO A 31 21.20 -16.81 -23.93
N ALA A 32 20.31 -15.85 -23.74
CA ALA A 32 20.06 -15.24 -22.44
C ALA A 32 19.43 -16.21 -21.46
N ALA A 33 18.46 -17.01 -21.90
CA ALA A 33 17.85 -18.06 -21.10
C ALA A 33 18.84 -19.17 -20.82
N THR A 34 19.59 -19.64 -21.84
CA THR A 34 20.54 -20.76 -21.71
C THR A 34 21.69 -20.45 -20.77
N ALA A 35 22.20 -19.22 -20.79
CA ALA A 35 23.30 -18.78 -19.89
C ALA A 35 22.94 -18.84 -18.40
N ARG A 36 21.66 -18.92 -18.05
CA ARG A 36 21.17 -19.01 -16.67
C ARG A 36 21.24 -20.43 -16.10
N PHE A 37 21.30 -21.46 -16.96
CA PHE A 37 21.32 -22.86 -16.56
C PHE A 37 22.74 -23.39 -16.44
N LYS A 38 22.97 -24.21 -15.42
CA LYS A 38 24.21 -24.97 -15.24
C LYS A 38 24.12 -26.38 -15.84
N SER A 39 22.89 -26.93 -15.90
CA SER A 39 22.67 -28.26 -16.43
C SER A 39 22.52 -28.27 -17.96
N THR A 40 23.10 -29.24 -18.62
CA THR A 40 22.93 -29.53 -20.05
C THR A 40 22.46 -30.98 -20.20
N PRO A 41 21.21 -31.20 -20.63
CA PRO A 41 20.18 -30.23 -21.04
C PRO A 41 19.53 -29.53 -19.84
N PRO A 42 18.94 -28.32 -20.08
CA PRO A 42 18.21 -27.56 -19.04
C PRO A 42 17.07 -28.35 -18.41
N LYS A 43 16.94 -28.28 -17.08
CA LYS A 43 15.93 -29.02 -16.29
C LYS A 43 14.91 -28.08 -15.64
N LEU A 44 13.65 -28.55 -15.50
CA LEU A 44 12.59 -27.78 -14.88
C LEU A 44 12.90 -27.40 -13.41
N ALA A 45 13.49 -28.33 -12.67
CA ALA A 45 13.86 -28.08 -11.28
C ALA A 45 14.85 -26.92 -11.14
N GLU A 46 15.77 -26.77 -12.11
CA GLU A 46 16.71 -25.65 -12.13
C GLU A 46 16.02 -24.32 -12.50
N ALA A 47 15.10 -24.34 -13.48
CA ALA A 47 14.28 -23.18 -13.80
C ALA A 47 13.47 -22.71 -12.59
N GLN A 48 12.83 -23.62 -11.88
CA GLN A 48 12.08 -23.34 -10.65
C GLN A 48 13.00 -22.75 -9.57
N PHE A 49 14.20 -23.30 -9.40
CA PHE A 49 15.19 -22.76 -8.47
C PHE A 49 15.60 -21.32 -8.84
N LEU A 50 15.84 -21.06 -10.13
CA LEU A 50 16.21 -19.73 -10.63
C LEU A 50 15.10 -18.70 -10.35
N ILE A 51 13.84 -19.05 -10.62
CA ILE A 51 12.69 -18.16 -10.33
C ILE A 51 12.56 -17.93 -8.82
N ALA A 52 12.73 -18.96 -7.98
CA ALA A 52 12.70 -18.80 -6.53
C ALA A 52 13.79 -17.86 -6.05
N ARG A 53 15.01 -17.96 -6.61
CA ARG A 53 16.15 -17.07 -6.26
C ARG A 53 15.93 -15.62 -6.70
N GLU A 54 15.32 -15.37 -7.85
CA GLU A 54 14.90 -14.02 -8.28
C GLU A 54 13.97 -13.36 -7.25
N LEU A 55 13.08 -14.15 -6.68
CA LEU A 55 12.14 -13.71 -5.64
C LEU A 55 12.73 -13.76 -4.23
N ARG A 56 14.07 -13.94 -4.10
CA ARG A 56 14.83 -14.00 -2.85
C ARG A 56 14.52 -15.20 -1.95
N PHE A 57 13.91 -16.27 -2.48
CA PHE A 57 13.70 -17.51 -1.75
C PHE A 57 14.87 -18.49 -1.98
N ASN A 58 15.21 -19.26 -0.95
CA ASN A 58 16.33 -20.22 -1.01
C ASN A 58 15.99 -21.46 -1.84
N SER A 59 14.72 -21.78 -2.05
CA SER A 59 14.28 -22.91 -2.85
C SER A 59 12.85 -22.71 -3.36
N TRP A 60 12.49 -23.50 -4.40
CA TRP A 60 11.12 -23.57 -4.90
C TRP A 60 10.11 -24.04 -3.84
N ALA A 61 10.51 -24.99 -3.00
CA ALA A 61 9.68 -25.47 -1.89
C ALA A 61 9.40 -24.38 -0.86
N THR A 62 10.39 -23.53 -0.56
CA THR A 62 10.23 -22.40 0.36
C THR A 62 9.30 -21.34 -0.23
N LEU A 63 9.43 -21.01 -1.52
CA LEU A 63 8.52 -20.12 -2.24
C LEU A 63 7.08 -20.65 -2.20
N LYS A 64 6.89 -21.94 -2.54
CA LYS A 64 5.56 -22.58 -2.51
C LYS A 64 4.92 -22.51 -1.13
N ARG A 65 5.69 -22.80 -0.08
CA ARG A 65 5.20 -22.75 1.31
C ARG A 65 4.81 -21.34 1.72
N HIS A 66 5.62 -20.35 1.35
CA HIS A 66 5.32 -18.95 1.62
C HIS A 66 4.01 -18.51 0.97
N ILE A 67 3.82 -18.81 -0.32
CA ILE A 67 2.58 -18.45 -1.04
C ILE A 67 1.37 -19.17 -0.42
N ALA A 68 1.50 -20.44 -0.07
CA ALA A 68 0.43 -21.19 0.59
C ALA A 68 0.08 -20.60 1.97
N GLY A 69 1.09 -20.22 2.75
CA GLY A 69 0.90 -19.52 4.04
C GLY A 69 0.14 -18.21 3.87
N MET A 70 0.53 -17.38 2.91
CA MET A 70 -0.17 -16.13 2.62
C MET A 70 -1.65 -16.33 2.25
N ILE A 71 -1.97 -17.40 1.51
CA ILE A 71 -3.36 -17.72 1.16
C ILE A 71 -4.15 -18.12 2.42
N LEU A 72 -3.59 -19.00 3.25
CA LEU A 72 -4.22 -19.43 4.50
C LEU A 72 -4.41 -18.26 5.48
N GLU A 73 -3.42 -17.40 5.60
CA GLU A 73 -3.52 -16.19 6.44
C GLU A 73 -4.61 -15.25 5.91
N ARG A 74 -4.69 -15.03 4.61
CA ARG A 74 -5.76 -14.21 3.99
C ARG A 74 -7.14 -14.83 4.23
N GLU A 75 -7.29 -16.15 4.08
CA GLU A 75 -8.55 -16.83 4.35
C GLU A 75 -8.94 -16.74 5.83
N ALA A 76 -7.98 -16.88 6.74
CA ALA A 76 -8.19 -16.71 8.18
C ALA A 76 -8.59 -15.27 8.53
N MET A 77 -7.94 -14.27 7.91
CA MET A 77 -8.30 -12.86 8.04
C MET A 77 -9.69 -12.54 7.50
N SER A 78 -10.10 -13.20 6.40
CA SER A 78 -11.45 -13.06 5.83
C SER A 78 -12.54 -13.72 6.69
N ALA A 79 -12.18 -14.71 7.48
CA ALA A 79 -13.11 -15.41 8.38
C ALA A 79 -13.39 -14.63 9.67
N SER A 80 -12.45 -13.76 10.08
CA SER A 80 -12.58 -12.86 11.23
C SER A 80 -11.79 -11.60 10.91
N ALA A 81 -12.51 -10.50 10.66
CA ALA A 81 -11.84 -9.23 10.39
C ALA A 81 -10.85 -8.90 11.52
N LEU A 82 -9.63 -8.48 11.16
CA LEU A 82 -8.53 -8.23 12.11
C LEU A 82 -8.86 -7.20 13.18
N ASP A 83 -9.84 -6.35 12.92
CA ASP A 83 -10.30 -5.24 13.73
C ASP A 83 -11.77 -5.35 14.15
N SER A 84 -12.38 -6.54 13.98
CA SER A 84 -13.78 -6.78 14.35
C SER A 84 -14.02 -6.87 15.85
N ASP A 85 -12.96 -6.93 16.64
CA ASP A 85 -13.00 -7.02 18.11
C ASP A 85 -13.28 -5.67 18.79
N LEU A 86 -12.94 -4.56 18.13
CA LEU A 86 -13.09 -3.21 18.66
C LEU A 86 -13.57 -2.27 17.54
N ARG A 87 -14.39 -1.27 17.90
CA ARG A 87 -14.74 -0.21 16.95
C ARG A 87 -13.48 0.56 16.58
N THR A 88 -12.99 0.34 15.36
CA THR A 88 -11.69 0.82 14.89
C THR A 88 -11.84 1.91 13.83
N LEU A 89 -11.05 2.99 13.97
CA LEU A 89 -10.84 4.01 12.96
C LEU A 89 -9.45 3.86 12.35
N HIS A 90 -9.36 3.74 11.04
CA HIS A 90 -8.11 3.78 10.28
C HIS A 90 -7.90 5.18 9.72
N ILE A 91 -6.77 5.80 10.03
CA ILE A 91 -6.38 7.12 9.53
C ILE A 91 -5.18 6.98 8.59
N ARG A 92 -5.24 7.62 7.44
CA ARG A 92 -4.17 7.66 6.45
C ARG A 92 -4.13 9.04 5.76
N CYS A 93 -2.94 9.53 5.43
CA CYS A 93 -2.78 10.65 4.51
C CYS A 93 -3.04 10.16 3.07
N GLY A 94 -4.23 10.48 2.54
CA GLY A 94 -4.70 9.97 1.25
C GLY A 94 -5.51 8.68 1.33
N SER A 95 -6.06 8.27 0.19
CA SER A 95 -7.00 7.14 0.07
C SER A 95 -6.38 5.83 -0.44
N ASP A 96 -5.09 5.80 -0.68
CA ASP A 96 -4.36 4.69 -1.32
C ASP A 96 -4.47 3.36 -0.56
N LEU A 97 -4.60 3.39 0.78
CA LEU A 97 -4.77 2.21 1.60
C LEU A 97 -6.22 1.78 1.83
N LYS A 98 -7.22 2.59 1.49
CA LYS A 98 -8.63 2.26 1.74
C LYS A 98 -9.04 0.91 1.16
N MET A 99 -8.83 0.73 -0.15
CA MET A 99 -9.14 -0.54 -0.82
C MET A 99 -8.23 -1.70 -0.37
N PRO A 100 -6.89 -1.52 -0.26
CA PRO A 100 -6.02 -2.56 0.27
C PRO A 100 -6.39 -3.05 1.67
N LEU A 101 -6.81 -2.18 2.58
CA LEU A 101 -7.26 -2.58 3.92
C LEU A 101 -8.55 -3.39 3.87
N GLN A 102 -9.54 -2.97 3.07
CA GLN A 102 -10.76 -3.74 2.86
C GLN A 102 -10.48 -5.10 2.23
N GLU A 103 -9.60 -5.16 1.21
CA GLU A 103 -9.17 -6.42 0.59
C GLU A 103 -8.40 -7.33 1.55
N ALA A 104 -7.70 -6.75 2.53
CA ALA A 104 -7.01 -7.47 3.59
C ALA A 104 -7.94 -7.95 4.72
N GLY A 105 -9.22 -7.56 4.70
CA GLY A 105 -10.22 -8.01 5.66
C GLY A 105 -10.40 -7.09 6.87
N PHE A 106 -9.88 -5.86 6.84
CA PHE A 106 -10.22 -4.85 7.84
C PHE A 106 -11.63 -4.32 7.59
N CYS A 107 -12.41 -4.12 8.65
CA CYS A 107 -13.80 -3.69 8.59
C CYS A 107 -14.07 -2.34 9.29
N GLY A 108 -13.07 -1.76 9.94
CA GLY A 108 -13.17 -0.46 10.60
C GLY A 108 -13.43 0.69 9.64
N ASP A 109 -13.88 1.80 10.19
CA ASP A 109 -14.09 3.03 9.45
C ASP A 109 -12.74 3.58 8.94
N PHE A 110 -12.75 4.18 7.74
CA PHE A 110 -11.54 4.74 7.12
C PHE A 110 -11.68 6.25 6.98
N TYR A 111 -10.71 6.97 7.56
CA TYR A 111 -10.59 8.41 7.43
C TYR A 111 -9.39 8.77 6.55
N GLU A 112 -9.65 9.50 5.49
CA GLU A 112 -8.67 10.06 4.59
C GLU A 112 -8.31 11.48 5.05
N HIS A 113 -7.11 11.65 5.60
CA HIS A 113 -6.60 12.96 6.00
C HIS A 113 -5.97 13.66 4.79
N ASN A 114 -6.62 14.70 4.28
CA ASN A 114 -6.25 15.32 3.01
C ASN A 114 -5.40 16.58 3.15
N TYR A 115 -5.29 17.15 4.35
CA TYR A 115 -4.65 18.45 4.57
C TYR A 115 -3.51 18.37 5.59
N PRO A 116 -2.41 17.63 5.27
CA PRO A 116 -1.28 17.54 6.19
C PRO A 116 -0.67 18.90 6.47
N TYR A 117 -0.20 19.11 7.69
CA TYR A 117 0.40 20.38 8.14
C TYR A 117 1.82 20.64 7.62
N LEU A 118 2.22 19.98 6.51
CA LEU A 118 3.54 20.13 5.92
C LEU A 118 3.86 21.57 5.47
N ILE A 119 2.84 22.27 4.97
CA ILE A 119 2.99 23.64 4.47
C ILE A 119 1.94 24.56 5.07
N GLY A 120 2.29 25.81 5.23
CA GLY A 120 1.37 26.86 5.68
C GLY A 120 1.41 27.13 7.18
N PRO A 121 0.61 28.09 7.62
CA PRO A 121 0.61 28.50 9.01
C PRO A 121 0.01 27.40 9.91
N VAL A 122 0.74 27.09 10.97
CA VAL A 122 0.25 26.32 12.12
C VAL A 122 0.22 27.30 13.28
N ARG A 123 -0.95 27.76 13.67
CA ARG A 123 -1.13 28.74 14.74
C ARG A 123 -2.24 28.26 15.68
N GLU A 124 -2.10 28.59 16.95
CA GLU A 124 -3.17 28.44 17.92
C GLU A 124 -4.18 29.58 17.77
N GLY A 125 -5.45 29.29 18.07
CA GLY A 125 -6.52 30.29 18.11
C GLY A 125 -7.69 29.99 17.17
N THR A 126 -8.78 30.70 17.37
CA THR A 126 -10.07 30.48 16.68
C THR A 126 -10.04 30.72 15.17
N ASP A 127 -9.05 31.49 14.67
CA ASP A 127 -8.95 31.83 13.25
C ASP A 127 -7.94 30.97 12.48
N CYS A 128 -7.35 29.95 13.12
CA CYS A 128 -6.27 29.17 12.52
C CYS A 128 -6.70 28.48 11.22
N LEU A 129 -7.86 27.86 11.18
CA LEU A 129 -8.39 27.19 9.99
C LEU A 129 -8.69 28.16 8.85
N ALA A 130 -9.26 29.33 9.18
CA ALA A 130 -9.53 30.38 8.19
C ALA A 130 -8.24 30.94 7.57
N GLN A 131 -7.19 31.14 8.37
CA GLN A 131 -5.87 31.60 7.88
C GLN A 131 -5.23 30.52 7.01
N ARG A 132 -5.34 29.24 7.42
CA ARG A 132 -4.83 28.12 6.66
C ARG A 132 -5.58 27.94 5.34
N ALA A 133 -6.90 28.05 5.34
CA ALA A 133 -7.71 27.97 4.11
C ALA A 133 -7.31 29.04 3.09
N ARG A 134 -7.09 30.28 3.52
CA ARG A 134 -6.60 31.37 2.64
C ARG A 134 -5.20 31.10 2.09
N PHE A 135 -4.32 30.53 2.91
CA PHE A 135 -2.97 30.18 2.48
C PHE A 135 -3.01 29.07 1.41
N LEU A 136 -3.80 28.02 1.63
CA LEU A 136 -3.96 26.90 0.68
C LEU A 136 -4.62 27.37 -0.63
N GLU A 137 -5.68 28.19 -0.56
CA GLU A 137 -6.28 28.81 -1.75
C GLU A 137 -5.21 29.56 -2.58
N GLY A 138 -4.33 30.32 -1.92
CA GLY A 138 -3.24 31.05 -2.57
C GLY A 138 -2.26 30.14 -3.29
N ILE A 139 -1.85 29.03 -2.68
CA ILE A 139 -0.92 28.07 -3.27
C ILE A 139 -1.54 27.35 -4.49
N TYR A 140 -2.79 26.93 -4.38
CA TYR A 140 -3.46 26.19 -5.46
C TYR A 140 -3.96 27.07 -6.59
N ARG A 141 -3.89 28.40 -6.45
CA ARG A 141 -4.30 29.35 -7.50
C ARG A 141 -3.50 29.17 -8.80
N ASP A 142 -2.22 28.83 -8.67
CA ASP A 142 -1.30 28.67 -9.80
C ASP A 142 -1.17 27.21 -10.27
N SER A 143 -1.97 26.29 -9.70
CA SER A 143 -1.99 24.89 -10.12
C SER A 143 -2.77 24.69 -11.41
N SER A 144 -2.49 23.60 -12.13
CA SER A 144 -3.03 23.27 -13.47
C SER A 144 -4.53 22.94 -13.51
N GLY A 145 -5.34 23.46 -12.62
CA GLY A 145 -6.79 23.27 -12.54
C GLY A 145 -7.50 24.47 -11.95
N PRO A 146 -8.83 24.50 -11.96
CA PRO A 146 -9.55 25.53 -11.24
C PRO A 146 -9.18 25.45 -9.76
N PRO A 147 -8.68 26.56 -9.15
CA PRO A 147 -8.30 26.56 -7.74
C PRO A 147 -9.55 26.25 -6.90
N PRO A 148 -9.43 25.40 -5.86
CA PRO A 148 -10.52 25.21 -4.94
C PRO A 148 -10.85 26.54 -4.26
N ALA A 149 -12.13 26.86 -4.16
CA ALA A 149 -12.59 28.09 -3.53
C ALA A 149 -12.22 28.07 -2.03
N TYR A 150 -11.92 29.25 -1.48
CA TYR A 150 -11.64 29.45 -0.05
C TYR A 150 -12.67 28.71 0.85
N GLN A 151 -13.95 28.85 0.52
CA GLN A 151 -15.02 28.23 1.30
C GLN A 151 -14.92 26.71 1.33
N SER A 152 -14.63 26.07 0.19
CA SER A 152 -14.45 24.63 0.10
C SER A 152 -13.21 24.15 0.89
N MET A 153 -12.12 24.93 0.88
CA MET A 153 -10.94 24.65 1.70
C MET A 153 -11.25 24.75 3.19
N LEU A 154 -11.97 25.76 3.60
CA LEU A 154 -12.35 25.94 5.00
C LEU A 154 -13.25 24.78 5.48
N GLU A 155 -14.29 24.44 4.72
CA GLU A 155 -15.19 23.33 5.01
C GLU A 155 -14.44 22.00 5.13
N GLY A 156 -13.44 21.76 4.27
CA GLY A 156 -12.58 20.57 4.33
C GLY A 156 -11.75 20.53 5.62
N LEU A 157 -11.10 21.62 5.97
CA LEU A 157 -10.32 21.72 7.21
C LEU A 157 -11.19 21.57 8.47
N GLU A 158 -12.37 22.20 8.48
CA GLU A 158 -13.32 22.04 9.59
C GLU A 158 -13.86 20.61 9.68
N HIS A 159 -14.02 19.93 8.54
CA HIS A 159 -14.42 18.53 8.51
C HIS A 159 -13.33 17.64 9.11
N ASP A 160 -12.07 17.87 8.73
CA ASP A 160 -10.91 17.14 9.25
C ASP A 160 -10.78 17.31 10.76
N GLU A 161 -10.92 18.55 11.28
CA GLU A 161 -10.90 18.82 12.72
C GLU A 161 -12.02 18.07 13.47
N ARG A 162 -13.24 18.07 12.91
CA ARG A 162 -14.36 17.32 13.51
C ARG A 162 -14.06 15.81 13.56
N LEU A 163 -13.57 15.24 12.46
CA LEU A 163 -13.25 13.80 12.40
C LEU A 163 -12.15 13.41 13.38
N LEU A 164 -11.12 14.24 13.54
CA LEU A 164 -10.08 14.02 14.54
C LEU A 164 -10.65 14.10 15.97
N HIS A 165 -11.54 15.04 16.23
CA HIS A 165 -12.24 15.12 17.52
C HIS A 165 -13.10 13.89 17.77
N ASP A 166 -13.88 13.46 16.77
CA ASP A 166 -14.78 12.31 16.83
C ASP A 166 -14.00 10.97 16.92
N SER A 167 -12.68 10.98 16.64
CA SER A 167 -11.83 9.81 16.83
C SER A 167 -11.82 9.29 18.27
N ALA A 168 -12.12 10.16 19.24
CA ALA A 168 -12.27 9.79 20.63
C ALA A 168 -13.43 8.82 20.92
N ASP A 169 -14.40 8.72 20.01
CA ASP A 169 -15.53 7.78 20.10
C ASP A 169 -15.17 6.35 19.66
N TYR A 170 -13.97 6.14 19.13
CA TYR A 170 -13.47 4.84 18.71
C TYR A 170 -12.68 4.17 19.85
N GLU A 171 -12.83 2.85 19.95
CA GLU A 171 -12.09 2.03 20.92
C GLU A 171 -10.63 1.82 20.49
N ARG A 172 -10.37 1.92 19.16
CA ARG A 172 -9.04 1.83 18.56
C ARG A 172 -8.89 2.83 17.44
N VAL A 173 -7.78 3.56 17.41
CA VAL A 173 -7.34 4.37 16.28
C VAL A 173 -6.05 3.77 15.73
N ALA A 174 -6.06 3.40 14.44
CA ALA A 174 -4.91 2.87 13.73
C ALA A 174 -4.42 3.90 12.70
N ILE A 175 -3.24 4.47 12.94
CA ILE A 175 -2.62 5.44 12.03
C ILE A 175 -1.65 4.70 11.11
N TRP A 176 -1.86 4.85 9.79
CA TRP A 176 -1.04 4.25 8.76
C TRP A 176 -0.11 5.30 8.18
N SER A 177 1.17 5.25 8.56
CA SER A 177 2.15 6.24 8.12
C SER A 177 3.34 5.58 7.42
N GLU A 178 3.87 6.26 6.41
CA GLU A 178 5.14 5.95 5.77
C GLU A 178 6.26 6.82 6.37
N GLY A 179 7.48 6.63 5.91
CA GLY A 179 8.64 7.39 6.39
C GLY A 179 8.80 8.76 5.72
N ASP A 180 7.78 9.26 5.04
CA ASP A 180 7.81 10.56 4.39
C ASP A 180 7.29 11.69 5.31
N CYS A 181 7.54 12.93 4.88
CA CYS A 181 7.21 14.10 5.69
C CYS A 181 5.71 14.41 5.75
N TYR A 182 4.91 13.92 4.80
CA TYR A 182 3.45 14.11 4.82
C TYR A 182 2.80 13.22 5.88
N ASP A 183 3.16 11.95 5.90
CA ASP A 183 2.62 10.97 6.82
C ASP A 183 3.05 11.22 8.27
N GLN A 184 4.28 11.68 8.46
CA GLN A 184 4.81 11.99 9.79
C GLN A 184 4.07 13.15 10.48
N LEU A 185 3.36 13.99 9.73
CA LEU A 185 2.57 15.09 10.28
C LEU A 185 1.10 14.74 10.57
N VAL A 186 0.72 13.50 10.38
CA VAL A 186 -0.56 12.94 10.85
C VAL A 186 -0.46 12.43 12.31
N LEU A 187 0.76 12.16 12.75
CA LEU A 187 1.07 11.71 14.11
C LEU A 187 1.10 12.88 15.10
#